data_f3b3eb74b19b5f5fb28bb0c42be27d8b
#
_entry.id   f3b3eb74b19b5f5fb28bb0c42be27d8b
#
_cell.length_a   1.000
_cell.length_b   1.000
_cell.length_c   1.000
_cell.angle_alpha   90.00
_cell.angle_beta   90.00
_cell.angle_gamma   90.00
#
_symmetry.space_group_name_H-M   'P 1'
#
loop_
_entity.id
_entity.type
_entity.pdbx_description
1 polymer ?
#
loop_
_entity_poly.entity_id
_entity_poly.type
_entity_poly.pdbx_seq_one_letter_code
_entity_poly.pdbx_strand_id
1 'polypeptide(L)'
;VKKAKICFLLIIFFLLSGVSRPLWAQYKAPTKAQKEYNEILRDVNKGDYESATKSLRKLVKKYPDYDKALLTLSDLLLFQKKIEEAFIYYVLLTERAPTFSHKPWFALGKRALESADYKKGSFYFDQLLLLTSPPKNIGLDAELYLAQCNFAIQAQLRPVDYNPFNMGDSINSEVDEYLPSLTADDETLIFTRRTAQSEDFYISYRIDSTWTMAEAMPKPLNSVQNEGAHCLTADGNTMFFTACYRNDTYGGCDLYSSRKTVFGWDRPINLGSVINTEHWESQPSISYDSKTLYFISNRPSGYGGSDIWSSKLQADSSWGVPENLGPVVNSRKDDISPYIHPDDQTLYFASEGLPGMGKLDIYFTKRGADGNWETPVNLGYPINTEKDESSLFVNLSGRIAMFSSQARKSKGANDIYYFELPENLRPEKVIYVKGEVRDKHDKRPLNSLVDVVDLNTGNVVHSAETFVTDGKFMISLPAGKSFAFNVSRQGYLLYSENFIVDTTQSASTVYNIALEKIQLGSEVVLKNIFYQSNAFTLEERSTAELEKLARFLRKNPNMVVEIQGHTDNIGSKSYNKELSHSRAKTVYEALIRSGVQVRQLVFQGYGDTQAMADNSTEAGRAINRRTQFKVLKL
;
A
#
# COMPACT_ATOMS: atom_id res chain seq x y z
N VAL A 1 -0.89 -48.28 10.87
CA VAL A 1 -0.01 -48.21 12.05
C VAL A 1 1.05 -49.33 12.01
N LYS A 2 0.79 -50.52 11.39
CA LYS A 2 1.77 -51.64 11.32
C LYS A 2 2.78 -51.52 10.16
N LYS A 3 2.56 -50.75 9.09
CA LYS A 3 3.50 -50.56 7.97
C LYS A 3 4.54 -49.45 8.23
N ALA A 4 4.28 -48.51 9.10
CA ALA A 4 5.25 -47.44 9.44
C ALA A 4 6.37 -47.90 10.39
N LYS A 5 6.18 -48.97 11.17
CA LYS A 5 7.21 -49.48 12.08
C LYS A 5 8.30 -50.29 11.39
N ILE A 6 8.05 -50.81 10.18
CA ILE A 6 9.05 -51.62 9.46
C ILE A 6 10.09 -50.76 8.74
N CYS A 7 9.70 -49.53 8.30
CA CYS A 7 10.67 -48.60 7.71
C CYS A 7 11.64 -48.01 8.75
N PHE A 8 11.20 -47.79 10.00
CA PHE A 8 12.05 -47.19 11.04
C PHE A 8 13.11 -48.16 11.58
N LEU A 9 12.87 -49.49 11.50
CA LEU A 9 13.82 -50.52 11.95
C LEU A 9 14.91 -50.84 10.90
N LEU A 10 14.67 -50.55 9.62
CA LEU A 10 15.69 -50.71 8.56
C LEU A 10 16.71 -49.56 8.54
N ILE A 11 16.37 -48.40 9.05
CA ILE A 11 17.28 -47.23 9.14
C ILE A 11 18.31 -47.41 10.25
N ILE A 12 17.97 -48.11 11.36
CA ILE A 12 18.89 -48.32 12.50
C ILE A 12 19.92 -49.42 12.22
N PHE A 13 19.67 -50.34 11.29
CA PHE A 13 20.60 -51.47 11.00
C PHE A 13 21.73 -51.10 10.04
N PHE A 14 21.66 -49.96 9.32
CA PHE A 14 22.72 -49.48 8.43
C PHE A 14 23.77 -48.59 9.13
N LEU A 15 23.52 -48.14 10.35
CA LEU A 15 24.45 -47.31 11.14
C LEU A 15 25.58 -48.09 11.83
N LEU A 16 25.62 -49.42 11.70
CA LEU A 16 26.61 -50.27 12.39
C LEU A 16 27.61 -51.02 11.49
N SER A 17 27.53 -50.83 10.16
CA SER A 17 28.58 -51.33 9.27
C SER A 17 29.52 -50.19 8.87
N GLY A 18 30.44 -49.86 9.75
CA GLY A 18 31.51 -48.89 9.52
C GLY A 18 32.46 -49.29 8.39
N VAL A 19 32.06 -49.01 7.16
CA VAL A 19 32.99 -48.86 6.04
C VAL A 19 33.01 -47.39 5.68
N SER A 20 33.85 -46.64 6.38
CA SER A 20 34.23 -45.28 5.97
C SER A 20 34.93 -45.36 4.63
N ARG A 21 34.22 -45.09 3.53
CA ARG A 21 34.89 -44.80 2.26
C ARG A 21 35.66 -43.48 2.41
N PRO A 22 36.89 -43.39 1.89
CA PRO A 22 37.61 -42.12 1.90
C PRO A 22 36.79 -41.08 1.11
N LEU A 23 36.63 -39.89 1.67
CA LEU A 23 35.83 -38.75 1.19
C LEU A 23 36.11 -38.27 -0.26
N TRP A 24 37.01 -38.92 -1.01
CA TRP A 24 37.55 -38.45 -2.27
C TRP A 24 37.41 -39.41 -3.47
N ALA A 25 36.83 -40.56 -3.33
CA ALA A 25 36.70 -41.51 -4.44
C ALA A 25 35.30 -41.45 -5.06
N GLN A 26 35.12 -40.65 -6.11
CA GLN A 26 33.96 -40.81 -6.99
C GLN A 26 33.94 -42.26 -7.53
N TYR A 27 32.80 -42.92 -7.33
CA TYR A 27 32.61 -44.27 -7.89
C TYR A 27 32.73 -44.24 -9.41
N LYS A 28 33.76 -44.92 -9.96
CA LYS A 28 33.92 -45.10 -11.39
C LYS A 28 33.05 -46.27 -11.84
N ALA A 29 31.92 -46.00 -12.44
CA ALA A 29 31.01 -47.02 -12.92
C ALA A 29 31.75 -48.01 -13.87
N PRO A 30 31.48 -49.33 -13.77
CA PRO A 30 32.01 -50.31 -14.73
C PRO A 30 31.64 -49.89 -16.16
N THR A 31 32.55 -50.16 -17.14
CA THR A 31 32.35 -49.82 -18.56
C THR A 31 31.01 -50.36 -19.09
N LYS A 32 30.59 -51.52 -18.62
CA LYS A 32 29.30 -52.13 -18.96
C LYS A 32 28.11 -51.29 -18.42
N ALA A 33 28.17 -50.84 -17.19
CA ALA A 33 27.14 -49.99 -16.61
C ALA A 33 27.02 -48.65 -17.37
N GLN A 34 28.17 -48.10 -17.76
CA GLN A 34 28.21 -46.82 -18.52
C GLN A 34 27.63 -46.99 -19.94
N LYS A 35 27.87 -48.15 -20.59
CA LYS A 35 27.26 -48.47 -21.89
C LYS A 35 25.73 -48.60 -21.76
N GLU A 36 25.26 -49.42 -20.80
CA GLU A 36 23.83 -49.59 -20.51
C GLU A 36 23.17 -48.22 -20.22
N TYR A 37 23.80 -47.36 -19.41
CA TYR A 37 23.30 -46.01 -19.11
C TYR A 37 23.22 -45.12 -20.35
N ASN A 38 24.23 -45.11 -21.20
CA ASN A 38 24.22 -44.32 -22.44
C ASN A 38 23.13 -44.75 -23.43
N GLU A 39 22.81 -46.08 -23.46
CA GLU A 39 21.68 -46.59 -24.23
C GLU A 39 20.35 -46.07 -23.69
N ILE A 40 20.16 -46.06 -22.37
CA ILE A 40 18.95 -45.50 -21.73
C ILE A 40 18.81 -44.01 -21.99
N LEU A 41 19.91 -43.25 -22.00
CA LEU A 41 19.84 -41.79 -22.33
C LEU A 41 19.34 -41.54 -23.76
N ARG A 42 19.53 -42.49 -24.70
CA ARG A 42 18.93 -42.35 -26.03
C ARG A 42 17.41 -42.45 -25.99
N ASP A 43 16.86 -43.30 -25.12
CA ASP A 43 15.40 -43.39 -24.92
C ASP A 43 14.85 -42.13 -24.26
N VAL A 44 15.57 -41.56 -23.29
CA VAL A 44 15.24 -40.25 -22.69
C VAL A 44 15.19 -39.15 -23.77
N ASN A 45 16.22 -39.11 -24.63
CA ASN A 45 16.30 -38.12 -25.71
C ASN A 45 15.20 -38.28 -26.80
N LYS A 46 14.65 -39.49 -26.94
CA LYS A 46 13.50 -39.77 -27.81
C LYS A 46 12.15 -39.46 -27.16
N GLY A 47 12.15 -39.10 -25.87
CA GLY A 47 10.93 -38.86 -25.11
C GLY A 47 10.26 -40.11 -24.55
N ASP A 48 10.89 -41.32 -24.68
CA ASP A 48 10.36 -42.56 -24.10
C ASP A 48 10.75 -42.65 -22.62
N TYR A 49 10.15 -41.82 -21.81
CA TYR A 49 10.45 -41.68 -20.39
C TYR A 49 10.04 -42.92 -19.57
N GLU A 50 9.00 -43.66 -20.01
CA GLU A 50 8.56 -44.85 -19.27
C GLU A 50 9.55 -46.00 -19.43
N SER A 51 9.97 -46.30 -20.67
CA SER A 51 10.99 -47.30 -20.98
C SER A 51 12.30 -46.95 -20.28
N ALA A 52 12.74 -45.68 -20.39
CA ALA A 52 13.95 -45.20 -19.73
C ALA A 52 13.89 -45.38 -18.22
N THR A 53 12.79 -45.02 -17.55
CA THR A 53 12.62 -45.20 -16.11
C THR A 53 12.67 -46.68 -15.70
N LYS A 54 11.99 -47.56 -16.45
CA LYS A 54 12.02 -49.00 -16.20
C LYS A 54 13.43 -49.57 -16.32
N SER A 55 14.18 -49.10 -17.32
CA SER A 55 15.57 -49.54 -17.57
C SER A 55 16.53 -48.99 -16.51
N LEU A 56 16.36 -47.71 -16.11
CA LEU A 56 17.13 -47.12 -15.01
C LEU A 56 16.90 -47.81 -13.67
N ARG A 57 15.68 -48.24 -13.33
CA ARG A 57 15.43 -49.02 -12.12
C ARG A 57 16.20 -50.35 -12.11
N LYS A 58 16.28 -51.02 -13.28
CA LYS A 58 17.07 -52.23 -13.40
C LYS A 58 18.56 -51.96 -13.28
N LEU A 59 19.03 -50.86 -13.90
CA LEU A 59 20.43 -50.46 -13.85
C LEU A 59 20.87 -50.12 -12.43
N VAL A 60 20.09 -49.31 -11.73
CA VAL A 60 20.35 -48.91 -10.33
C VAL A 60 20.30 -50.14 -9.39
N LYS A 61 19.36 -51.05 -9.60
CA LYS A 61 19.32 -52.32 -8.82
C LYS A 61 20.56 -53.18 -9.03
N LYS A 62 21.08 -53.20 -10.27
CA LYS A 62 22.27 -54.00 -10.65
C LYS A 62 23.57 -53.31 -10.23
N TYR A 63 23.62 -51.99 -10.30
CA TYR A 63 24.76 -51.15 -9.95
C TYR A 63 24.35 -50.07 -8.95
N PRO A 64 24.13 -50.41 -7.69
CA PRO A 64 23.57 -49.48 -6.70
C PRO A 64 24.43 -48.22 -6.50
N ASP A 65 25.74 -48.35 -6.69
CA ASP A 65 26.71 -47.28 -6.51
C ASP A 65 26.85 -46.33 -7.73
N TYR A 66 26.00 -46.48 -8.75
CA TYR A 66 26.09 -45.64 -9.94
C TYR A 66 25.27 -44.35 -9.77
N ASP A 67 25.87 -43.35 -9.10
CA ASP A 67 25.23 -42.10 -8.69
C ASP A 67 24.59 -41.34 -9.85
N LYS A 68 25.24 -41.33 -11.04
CA LYS A 68 24.69 -40.70 -12.25
C LYS A 68 23.35 -41.30 -12.68
N ALA A 69 23.26 -42.65 -12.66
CA ALA A 69 22.02 -43.33 -13.03
C ALA A 69 20.93 -43.11 -11.98
N LEU A 70 21.31 -43.05 -10.71
CA LEU A 70 20.42 -42.80 -9.61
C LEU A 70 19.84 -41.38 -9.69
N LEU A 71 20.66 -40.35 -9.96
CA LEU A 71 20.23 -38.97 -10.15
C LEU A 71 19.26 -38.86 -11.34
N THR A 72 19.62 -39.46 -12.49
CA THR A 72 18.76 -39.44 -13.69
C THR A 72 17.41 -40.14 -13.43
N LEU A 73 17.41 -41.25 -12.68
CA LEU A 73 16.17 -41.92 -12.27
C LEU A 73 15.31 -41.01 -11.41
N SER A 74 15.90 -40.34 -10.44
CA SER A 74 15.19 -39.37 -9.56
C SER A 74 14.58 -38.23 -10.35
N ASP A 75 15.36 -37.61 -11.25
CA ASP A 75 14.93 -36.51 -12.10
C ASP A 75 13.75 -36.92 -13.03
N LEU A 76 13.82 -38.11 -13.63
CA LEU A 76 12.75 -38.67 -14.48
C LEU A 76 11.48 -39.02 -13.70
N LEU A 77 11.62 -39.58 -12.50
CA LEU A 77 10.49 -39.85 -11.62
C LEU A 77 9.78 -38.56 -11.20
N LEU A 78 10.54 -37.50 -10.89
CA LEU A 78 10.00 -36.20 -10.57
C LEU A 78 9.26 -35.61 -11.78
N PHE A 79 9.83 -35.66 -12.97
CA PHE A 79 9.21 -35.26 -14.22
C PHE A 79 7.88 -35.98 -14.48
N GLN A 80 7.84 -37.28 -14.18
CA GLN A 80 6.64 -38.13 -14.29
C GLN A 80 5.66 -37.96 -13.14
N LYS A 81 5.85 -36.97 -12.25
CA LYS A 81 5.03 -36.71 -11.05
C LYS A 81 4.98 -37.86 -10.05
N LYS A 82 5.94 -38.78 -10.10
CA LYS A 82 6.15 -39.88 -9.12
C LYS A 82 6.99 -39.39 -7.94
N ILE A 83 6.45 -38.35 -7.26
CA ILE A 83 7.17 -37.50 -6.31
C ILE A 83 7.81 -38.34 -5.17
N GLU A 84 7.02 -39.15 -4.50
CA GLU A 84 7.49 -39.93 -3.31
C GLU A 84 8.66 -40.86 -3.66
N GLU A 85 8.58 -41.53 -4.79
CA GLU A 85 9.67 -42.42 -5.24
C GLU A 85 10.92 -41.63 -5.62
N ALA A 86 10.78 -40.48 -6.29
CA ALA A 86 11.91 -39.62 -6.64
C ALA A 86 12.70 -39.18 -5.38
N PHE A 87 11.98 -38.77 -4.35
CA PHE A 87 12.60 -38.27 -3.12
C PHE A 87 13.30 -39.37 -2.29
N ILE A 88 12.85 -40.63 -2.35
CA ILE A 88 13.59 -41.76 -1.76
C ILE A 88 15.01 -41.85 -2.37
N TYR A 89 15.13 -41.73 -3.67
CA TYR A 89 16.43 -41.78 -4.35
C TYR A 89 17.26 -40.51 -4.13
N TYR A 90 16.67 -39.36 -4.00
CA TYR A 90 17.40 -38.13 -3.63
C TYR A 90 18.00 -38.26 -2.22
N VAL A 91 17.23 -38.76 -1.23
CA VAL A 91 17.76 -39.01 0.12
C VAL A 91 18.93 -39.99 0.05
N LEU A 92 18.78 -41.10 -0.67
CA LEU A 92 19.85 -42.07 -0.82
C LEU A 92 21.12 -41.47 -1.43
N LEU A 93 20.98 -40.55 -2.39
CA LEU A 93 22.13 -39.83 -2.98
C LEU A 93 22.83 -38.92 -1.98
N THR A 94 22.07 -38.17 -1.17
CA THR A 94 22.67 -37.27 -0.17
C THR A 94 23.40 -38.03 0.94
N GLU A 95 22.91 -39.20 1.33
CA GLU A 95 23.56 -40.03 2.34
C GLU A 95 24.84 -40.72 1.81
N ARG A 96 24.80 -41.17 0.56
CA ARG A 96 25.87 -41.97 -0.01
C ARG A 96 26.97 -41.17 -0.71
N ALA A 97 26.58 -40.14 -1.43
CA ALA A 97 27.45 -39.31 -2.26
C ALA A 97 27.16 -37.83 -2.07
N PRO A 98 27.35 -37.26 -0.85
CA PRO A 98 26.90 -35.93 -0.49
C PRO A 98 27.51 -34.80 -1.33
N THR A 99 28.71 -35.00 -1.88
CA THR A 99 29.42 -34.02 -2.71
C THR A 99 29.17 -34.21 -4.21
N PHE A 100 28.40 -35.22 -4.61
CA PHE A 100 28.24 -35.60 -6.03
C PHE A 100 27.45 -34.55 -6.83
N SER A 101 26.39 -34.03 -6.27
CA SER A 101 25.51 -33.05 -6.94
C SER A 101 24.75 -32.17 -5.95
N HIS A 102 24.58 -30.92 -6.29
CA HIS A 102 23.72 -29.97 -5.55
C HIS A 102 22.21 -30.28 -5.69
N LYS A 103 21.79 -30.91 -6.81
CA LYS A 103 20.37 -31.13 -7.14
C LYS A 103 19.56 -31.86 -6.08
N PRO A 104 20.02 -33.03 -5.52
CA PRO A 104 19.29 -33.71 -4.46
C PRO A 104 19.06 -32.84 -3.23
N TRP A 105 20.09 -32.12 -2.78
CA TRP A 105 20.03 -31.24 -1.63
C TRP A 105 19.02 -30.11 -1.86
N PHE A 106 19.05 -29.47 -3.04
CA PHE A 106 18.15 -28.41 -3.40
C PHE A 106 16.68 -28.87 -3.47
N ALA A 107 16.42 -30.02 -4.10
CA ALA A 107 15.09 -30.60 -4.20
C ALA A 107 14.51 -30.97 -2.82
N LEU A 108 15.31 -31.60 -1.96
CA LEU A 108 14.94 -31.95 -0.58
C LEU A 108 14.66 -30.70 0.26
N GLY A 109 15.52 -29.68 0.13
CA GLY A 109 15.36 -28.42 0.83
C GLY A 109 14.07 -27.70 0.44
N LYS A 110 13.80 -27.58 -0.87
CA LYS A 110 12.55 -26.99 -1.36
C LYS A 110 11.30 -27.72 -0.87
N ARG A 111 11.29 -29.05 -0.95
CA ARG A 111 10.18 -29.84 -0.44
C ARG A 111 9.96 -29.65 1.06
N ALA A 112 11.04 -29.58 1.83
CA ALA A 112 10.97 -29.35 3.26
C ALA A 112 10.40 -27.96 3.58
N LEU A 113 10.84 -26.94 2.86
CA LEU A 113 10.30 -25.56 2.97
C LEU A 113 8.80 -25.52 2.64
N GLU A 114 8.39 -26.08 1.50
CA GLU A 114 7.00 -26.15 1.03
C GLU A 114 6.07 -26.97 1.97
N SER A 115 6.63 -27.82 2.80
CA SER A 115 5.89 -28.60 3.82
C SER A 115 6.04 -28.05 5.24
N ALA A 116 6.57 -26.85 5.39
CA ALA A 116 6.85 -26.19 6.68
C ALA A 116 7.79 -26.97 7.61
N ASP A 117 8.57 -27.94 7.08
CA ASP A 117 9.64 -28.63 7.84
C ASP A 117 10.93 -27.80 7.77
N TYR A 118 10.88 -26.60 8.34
CA TYR A 118 11.95 -25.61 8.25
C TYR A 118 13.28 -26.11 8.81
N LYS A 119 13.26 -27.00 9.81
CA LYS A 119 14.48 -27.59 10.37
C LYS A 119 15.19 -28.50 9.36
N LYS A 120 14.44 -29.31 8.62
CA LYS A 120 15.03 -30.10 7.53
C LYS A 120 15.42 -29.24 6.34
N GLY A 121 14.59 -28.22 6.00
CA GLY A 121 14.92 -27.27 4.94
C GLY A 121 16.25 -26.59 5.21
N SER A 122 16.42 -26.01 6.40
CA SER A 122 17.68 -25.38 6.84
C SER A 122 18.85 -26.33 6.73
N PHE A 123 18.72 -27.58 7.22
CA PHE A 123 19.76 -28.58 7.11
C PHE A 123 20.14 -28.89 5.65
N TYR A 124 19.16 -29.09 4.76
CA TYR A 124 19.45 -29.45 3.38
C TYR A 124 20.10 -28.30 2.60
N PHE A 125 19.67 -27.07 2.78
CA PHE A 125 20.28 -25.90 2.13
C PHE A 125 21.68 -25.61 2.67
N ASP A 126 21.91 -25.76 3.97
CA ASP A 126 23.23 -25.65 4.59
C ASP A 126 24.20 -26.69 4.02
N GLN A 127 23.78 -27.97 3.94
CA GLN A 127 24.59 -29.03 3.35
C GLN A 127 24.84 -28.79 1.86
N LEU A 128 23.89 -28.27 1.11
CA LEU A 128 24.10 -27.86 -0.28
C LEU A 128 25.24 -26.88 -0.42
N LEU A 129 25.19 -25.80 0.36
CA LEU A 129 26.20 -24.73 0.32
C LEU A 129 27.56 -25.17 0.83
N LEU A 130 27.59 -26.04 1.84
CA LEU A 130 28.82 -26.53 2.45
C LEU A 130 29.52 -27.59 1.59
N LEU A 131 28.77 -28.54 1.04
CA LEU A 131 29.34 -29.77 0.43
C LEU A 131 29.41 -29.72 -1.09
N THR A 132 28.75 -28.76 -1.74
CA THR A 132 28.69 -28.71 -3.20
C THR A 132 29.12 -27.34 -3.73
N SER A 133 29.40 -27.28 -5.03
CA SER A 133 29.65 -26.00 -5.74
C SER A 133 28.50 -25.76 -6.74
N PRO A 134 27.36 -25.26 -6.28
CA PRO A 134 26.21 -25.06 -7.15
C PRO A 134 26.46 -23.91 -8.16
N PRO A 135 25.75 -23.88 -9.30
CA PRO A 135 25.70 -22.71 -10.15
C PRO A 135 25.29 -21.47 -9.35
N LYS A 136 25.79 -20.28 -9.73
CA LYS A 136 25.62 -19.03 -8.97
C LYS A 136 24.16 -18.75 -8.59
N ASN A 137 23.23 -18.90 -9.53
CA ASN A 137 21.79 -18.69 -9.29
C ASN A 137 21.23 -19.68 -8.26
N ILE A 138 21.59 -20.96 -8.34
CA ILE A 138 21.17 -21.99 -7.38
C ILE A 138 21.77 -21.72 -5.99
N GLY A 139 23.03 -21.27 -5.93
CA GLY A 139 23.67 -20.87 -4.67
C GLY A 139 22.94 -19.73 -4.00
N LEU A 140 22.63 -18.66 -4.76
CA LEU A 140 21.88 -17.51 -4.27
C LEU A 140 20.45 -17.89 -3.82
N ASP A 141 19.78 -18.81 -4.53
CA ASP A 141 18.47 -19.31 -4.10
C ASP A 141 18.58 -20.17 -2.83
N ALA A 142 19.62 -20.99 -2.71
CA ALA A 142 19.85 -21.79 -1.51
C ALA A 142 20.16 -20.91 -0.28
N GLU A 143 20.94 -19.84 -0.44
CA GLU A 143 21.19 -18.85 0.63
C GLU A 143 19.88 -18.18 1.08
N LEU A 144 19.03 -17.76 0.14
CA LEU A 144 17.71 -17.19 0.43
C LEU A 144 16.83 -18.18 1.20
N TYR A 145 16.69 -19.41 0.69
CA TYR A 145 15.83 -20.43 1.31
C TYR A 145 16.37 -20.88 2.68
N LEU A 146 17.68 -20.89 2.88
CA LEU A 146 18.30 -21.11 4.18
C LEU A 146 17.92 -19.98 5.16
N ALA A 147 18.00 -18.72 4.71
CA ALA A 147 17.61 -17.58 5.51
C ALA A 147 16.10 -17.63 5.85
N GLN A 148 15.24 -18.01 4.90
CA GLN A 148 13.81 -18.21 5.12
C GLN A 148 13.54 -19.31 6.15
N CYS A 149 14.17 -20.47 6.01
CA CYS A 149 14.03 -21.55 7.00
C CYS A 149 14.45 -21.11 8.41
N ASN A 150 15.58 -20.41 8.52
CA ASN A 150 16.07 -19.92 9.81
C ASN A 150 15.15 -18.86 10.40
N PHE A 151 14.63 -17.92 9.59
CA PHE A 151 13.62 -16.95 10.00
C PHE A 151 12.35 -17.65 10.50
N ALA A 152 11.82 -18.60 9.72
CA ALA A 152 10.59 -19.32 10.04
C ALA A 152 10.68 -20.11 11.35
N ILE A 153 11.83 -20.75 11.62
CA ILE A 153 12.09 -21.42 12.91
C ILE A 153 11.96 -20.43 14.07
N GLN A 154 12.52 -19.22 13.94
CA GLN A 154 12.44 -18.20 14.99
C GLN A 154 11.03 -17.59 15.10
N ALA A 155 10.37 -17.33 13.97
CA ALA A 155 9.01 -16.79 13.93
C ALA A 155 8.00 -17.74 14.59
N GLN A 156 8.10 -19.05 14.36
CA GLN A 156 7.24 -20.05 15.03
C GLN A 156 7.43 -20.12 16.56
N LEU A 157 8.59 -19.73 17.08
CA LEU A 157 8.83 -19.64 18.52
C LEU A 157 8.22 -18.38 19.17
N ARG A 158 7.87 -17.39 18.37
CA ARG A 158 7.35 -16.09 18.81
C ARG A 158 6.15 -15.69 17.95
N PRO A 159 5.05 -16.47 18.00
CA PRO A 159 3.88 -16.17 17.19
C PRO A 159 3.30 -14.79 17.59
N VAL A 160 2.83 -14.04 16.58
CA VAL A 160 2.07 -12.82 16.80
C VAL A 160 0.61 -13.14 17.11
N ASP A 161 -0.09 -12.23 17.77
CA ASP A 161 -1.52 -12.37 18.01
C ASP A 161 -2.28 -12.25 16.68
N TYR A 162 -2.97 -13.34 16.29
CA TYR A 162 -3.60 -13.44 14.99
C TYR A 162 -4.86 -14.30 15.06
N ASN A 163 -5.99 -13.66 14.88
CA ASN A 163 -7.29 -14.30 14.93
C ASN A 163 -8.15 -13.86 13.72
N PRO A 164 -7.97 -14.47 12.54
CA PRO A 164 -8.66 -14.06 11.33
C PRO A 164 -10.11 -14.53 11.30
N PHE A 165 -10.99 -13.66 10.82
CA PHE A 165 -12.39 -13.90 10.58
C PHE A 165 -12.70 -13.87 9.08
N ASN A 166 -13.35 -14.93 8.57
CA ASN A 166 -13.85 -14.96 7.20
C ASN A 166 -14.99 -13.95 7.05
N MET A 167 -15.02 -13.18 5.96
CA MET A 167 -16.04 -12.15 5.71
C MET A 167 -17.44 -12.73 5.46
N GLY A 168 -17.56 -14.04 5.30
CA GLY A 168 -18.84 -14.75 5.15
C GLY A 168 -19.45 -14.63 3.76
N ASP A 169 -20.67 -15.18 3.66
CA ASP A 169 -21.36 -15.43 2.40
C ASP A 169 -21.80 -14.17 1.64
N SER A 170 -21.89 -13.05 2.34
CA SER A 170 -22.20 -11.77 1.70
C SER A 170 -21.06 -11.28 0.80
N ILE A 171 -19.83 -11.66 1.13
CA ILE A 171 -18.61 -11.22 0.44
C ILE A 171 -17.98 -12.38 -0.33
N ASN A 172 -17.73 -13.51 0.33
CA ASN A 172 -17.03 -14.65 -0.23
C ASN A 172 -17.99 -15.62 -0.94
N SER A 173 -17.57 -16.20 -2.04
CA SER A 173 -18.34 -17.14 -2.86
C SER A 173 -17.56 -18.45 -3.12
N GLU A 174 -17.97 -19.22 -4.11
CA GLU A 174 -17.25 -20.45 -4.51
C GLU A 174 -16.06 -20.19 -5.46
N VAL A 175 -15.81 -18.93 -5.81
CA VAL A 175 -14.70 -18.52 -6.68
C VAL A 175 -13.69 -17.68 -5.88
N ASP A 176 -12.67 -17.12 -6.56
CA ASP A 176 -11.65 -16.33 -5.90
C ASP A 176 -12.11 -14.90 -5.62
N GLU A 177 -11.96 -14.43 -4.39
CA GLU A 177 -12.06 -13.04 -3.98
C GLU A 177 -10.72 -12.54 -3.43
N TYR A 178 -10.25 -11.38 -3.91
CA TYR A 178 -8.96 -10.82 -3.52
C TYR A 178 -8.86 -9.31 -3.70
N LEU A 179 -7.75 -8.73 -3.21
CA LEU A 179 -7.45 -7.29 -3.23
C LEU A 179 -8.60 -6.45 -2.65
N PRO A 180 -8.99 -6.70 -1.40
CA PRO A 180 -10.01 -5.90 -0.74
C PRO A 180 -9.52 -4.47 -0.47
N SER A 181 -10.41 -3.49 -0.56
CA SER A 181 -10.19 -2.14 -0.07
C SER A 181 -11.47 -1.57 0.54
N LEU A 182 -11.31 -0.78 1.61
CA LEU A 182 -12.40 -0.04 2.24
C LEU A 182 -12.31 1.44 1.90
N THR A 183 -13.46 2.09 1.83
CA THR A 183 -13.49 3.56 1.92
C THR A 183 -13.02 4.02 3.30
N ALA A 184 -12.59 5.28 3.40
CA ALA A 184 -12.03 5.82 4.64
C ALA A 184 -12.99 5.78 5.85
N ASP A 185 -14.30 5.62 5.62
CA ASP A 185 -15.30 5.46 6.68
C ASP A 185 -15.63 4.01 7.04
N ASP A 186 -14.93 3.05 6.44
CA ASP A 186 -15.18 1.61 6.59
C ASP A 186 -16.62 1.18 6.22
N GLU A 187 -17.34 1.99 5.41
CA GLU A 187 -18.75 1.72 5.05
C GLU A 187 -18.91 1.04 3.68
N THR A 188 -17.89 1.12 2.82
CA THR A 188 -17.93 0.49 1.49
C THR A 188 -16.70 -0.40 1.30
N LEU A 189 -16.94 -1.65 0.93
CA LEU A 189 -15.90 -2.61 0.55
C LEU A 189 -15.95 -2.81 -0.96
N ILE A 190 -14.80 -2.65 -1.61
CA ILE A 190 -14.59 -3.00 -3.01
C ILE A 190 -13.51 -4.08 -3.08
N PHE A 191 -13.67 -5.05 -3.96
CA PHE A 191 -12.72 -6.13 -4.14
C PHE A 191 -12.80 -6.70 -5.56
N THR A 192 -11.81 -7.50 -5.94
CA THR A 192 -11.81 -8.23 -7.21
C THR A 192 -12.36 -9.62 -6.98
N ARG A 193 -13.29 -10.07 -7.85
CA ARG A 193 -13.75 -11.45 -7.92
C ARG A 193 -13.39 -12.04 -9.28
N ARG A 194 -12.76 -13.22 -9.27
CA ARG A 194 -12.38 -13.94 -10.47
C ARG A 194 -13.27 -15.13 -10.69
N THR A 195 -14.03 -15.08 -11.77
CA THR A 195 -14.83 -16.19 -12.27
C THR A 195 -14.06 -16.98 -13.34
N ALA A 196 -14.66 -18.01 -13.91
CA ALA A 196 -14.08 -18.74 -15.04
C ALA A 196 -14.02 -17.88 -16.33
N GLN A 197 -14.79 -16.78 -16.40
CA GLN A 197 -14.96 -15.94 -17.60
C GLN A 197 -14.19 -14.61 -17.51
N SER A 198 -14.12 -14.00 -16.33
CA SER A 198 -13.56 -12.65 -16.16
C SER A 198 -13.10 -12.42 -14.72
N GLU A 199 -12.27 -11.38 -14.57
CA GLU A 199 -12.01 -10.70 -13.30
C GLU A 199 -12.77 -9.38 -13.32
N ASP A 200 -13.56 -9.13 -12.27
CA ASP A 200 -14.45 -7.97 -12.17
C ASP A 200 -14.41 -7.36 -10.77
N PHE A 201 -14.69 -6.06 -10.66
CA PHE A 201 -14.90 -5.40 -9.37
C PHE A 201 -16.27 -5.72 -8.80
N TYR A 202 -16.29 -6.02 -7.52
CA TYR A 202 -17.49 -6.18 -6.71
C TYR A 202 -17.50 -5.16 -5.58
N ILE A 203 -18.70 -4.76 -5.19
CA ILE A 203 -18.94 -3.76 -4.15
C ILE A 203 -19.95 -4.28 -3.14
N SER A 204 -19.72 -3.98 -1.87
CA SER A 204 -20.65 -4.25 -0.77
C SER A 204 -20.68 -3.05 0.16
N TYR A 205 -21.81 -2.82 0.78
CA TYR A 205 -22.04 -1.71 1.71
C TYR A 205 -22.28 -2.22 3.11
N ARG A 206 -21.79 -1.49 4.09
CA ARG A 206 -22.02 -1.81 5.51
C ARG A 206 -23.29 -1.12 5.98
N ILE A 207 -24.26 -1.92 6.44
CA ILE A 207 -25.52 -1.45 7.02
C ILE A 207 -25.68 -2.11 8.39
N ASP A 208 -25.86 -1.31 9.44
CA ASP A 208 -26.05 -1.79 10.82
C ASP A 208 -25.03 -2.88 11.24
N SER A 209 -23.76 -2.64 10.93
CA SER A 209 -22.63 -3.56 11.23
C SER A 209 -22.59 -4.86 10.40
N THR A 210 -23.46 -5.04 9.41
CA THR A 210 -23.46 -6.17 8.49
C THR A 210 -23.13 -5.72 7.06
N TRP A 211 -22.54 -6.61 6.27
CA TRP A 211 -22.27 -6.38 4.86
C TRP A 211 -23.44 -6.82 3.98
N THR A 212 -23.85 -5.99 3.04
CA THR A 212 -24.81 -6.39 2.00
C THR A 212 -24.20 -7.46 1.11
N MET A 213 -25.06 -8.22 0.38
CA MET A 213 -24.56 -9.10 -0.68
C MET A 213 -23.75 -8.29 -1.69
N ALA A 214 -22.56 -8.81 -2.01
CA ALA A 214 -21.67 -8.15 -2.96
C ALA A 214 -22.25 -8.19 -4.38
N GLU A 215 -22.26 -7.04 -5.03
CA GLU A 215 -22.76 -6.86 -6.40
C GLU A 215 -21.63 -6.48 -7.34
N ALA A 216 -21.68 -6.95 -8.59
CA ALA A 216 -20.72 -6.53 -9.61
C ALA A 216 -20.87 -5.03 -9.88
N MET A 217 -19.77 -4.31 -9.92
CA MET A 217 -19.80 -2.89 -10.26
C MET A 217 -20.25 -2.69 -11.72
N PRO A 218 -21.04 -1.63 -11.99
CA PRO A 218 -21.58 -1.43 -13.32
C PRO A 218 -20.50 -0.95 -14.32
N LYS A 219 -20.86 -1.01 -15.61
CA LYS A 219 -20.11 -0.29 -16.65
C LYS A 219 -20.08 1.21 -16.33
N PRO A 220 -18.99 1.90 -16.65
CA PRO A 220 -17.89 1.49 -17.53
C PRO A 220 -16.68 0.89 -16.80
N LEU A 221 -16.73 0.69 -15.47
CA LEU A 221 -15.62 0.09 -14.73
C LEU A 221 -15.39 -1.36 -15.15
N ASN A 222 -16.35 -2.23 -14.88
CA ASN A 222 -16.33 -3.59 -15.42
C ASN A 222 -16.67 -3.58 -16.90
N SER A 223 -15.94 -4.35 -17.69
CA SER A 223 -16.14 -4.48 -19.13
C SER A 223 -16.33 -5.95 -19.53
N VAL A 224 -15.98 -6.32 -20.74
CA VAL A 224 -15.89 -7.72 -21.20
C VAL A 224 -14.47 -8.26 -21.06
N GLN A 225 -13.56 -7.43 -20.63
CA GLN A 225 -12.16 -7.77 -20.37
C GLN A 225 -11.96 -8.02 -18.87
N ASN A 226 -10.73 -8.18 -18.44
CA ASN A 226 -10.39 -8.37 -17.03
C ASN A 226 -10.06 -7.02 -16.39
N GLU A 227 -10.75 -6.70 -15.31
CA GLU A 227 -10.48 -5.58 -14.44
C GLU A 227 -10.23 -6.08 -13.02
N GLY A 228 -9.12 -5.64 -12.41
CA GLY A 228 -8.77 -6.02 -11.04
C GLY A 228 -7.77 -5.09 -10.41
N ALA A 229 -7.35 -5.42 -9.20
CA ALA A 229 -6.31 -4.72 -8.48
C ALA A 229 -6.51 -3.20 -8.49
N HIS A 230 -7.27 -2.68 -7.54
CA HIS A 230 -7.64 -1.27 -7.49
C HIS A 230 -7.19 -0.59 -6.20
N CYS A 231 -7.15 0.73 -6.23
CA CYS A 231 -7.12 1.60 -5.05
C CYS A 231 -7.99 2.84 -5.28
N LEU A 232 -8.43 3.44 -4.18
CA LEU A 232 -9.19 4.69 -4.19
C LEU A 232 -8.33 5.83 -3.65
N THR A 233 -8.53 7.03 -4.19
CA THR A 233 -8.07 8.25 -3.51
C THR A 233 -8.74 8.39 -2.15
N ALA A 234 -8.10 9.10 -1.22
CA ALA A 234 -8.59 9.26 0.15
C ALA A 234 -10.01 9.85 0.23
N ASP A 235 -10.40 10.68 -0.75
CA ASP A 235 -11.74 11.23 -0.90
C ASP A 235 -12.76 10.27 -1.55
N GLY A 236 -12.31 9.10 -2.02
CA GLY A 236 -13.14 8.10 -2.69
C GLY A 236 -13.62 8.50 -4.09
N ASN A 237 -13.08 9.56 -4.69
CA ASN A 237 -13.57 10.15 -5.93
C ASN A 237 -12.85 9.67 -7.18
N THR A 238 -11.66 9.11 -7.03
CA THR A 238 -10.89 8.55 -8.14
C THR A 238 -10.47 7.14 -7.80
N MET A 239 -10.67 6.23 -8.74
CA MET A 239 -10.23 4.85 -8.68
C MET A 239 -9.09 4.67 -9.66
N PHE A 240 -7.96 4.15 -9.19
CA PHE A 240 -6.88 3.63 -10.02
C PHE A 240 -6.99 2.11 -10.02
N PHE A 241 -6.79 1.49 -11.18
CA PHE A 241 -6.95 0.05 -11.28
C PHE A 241 -6.20 -0.53 -12.48
N THR A 242 -6.07 -1.84 -12.49
CA THR A 242 -5.50 -2.61 -13.60
C THR A 242 -6.62 -3.08 -14.53
N ALA A 243 -6.42 -2.91 -15.83
CA ALA A 243 -7.25 -3.55 -16.84
C ALA A 243 -6.38 -4.19 -17.91
N CYS A 244 -6.79 -5.39 -18.34
CA CYS A 244 -6.01 -6.19 -19.28
C CYS A 244 -6.73 -6.28 -20.61
N TYR A 245 -5.94 -6.28 -21.70
CA TYR A 245 -6.40 -6.51 -23.07
C TYR A 245 -7.48 -5.55 -23.57
N ARG A 246 -7.57 -4.33 -23.03
CA ARG A 246 -8.38 -3.27 -23.62
C ARG A 246 -7.75 -2.78 -24.93
N ASN A 247 -8.55 -2.15 -25.79
CA ASN A 247 -8.08 -1.72 -27.12
C ASN A 247 -6.99 -0.62 -27.09
N ASP A 248 -6.83 0.04 -25.95
CA ASP A 248 -5.89 1.15 -25.70
C ASP A 248 -4.77 0.78 -24.72
N THR A 249 -4.52 -0.53 -24.47
CA THR A 249 -3.37 -1.01 -23.68
C THR A 249 -2.07 -0.91 -24.49
N TYR A 250 -0.99 -0.60 -23.78
CA TYR A 250 0.39 -0.64 -24.31
C TYR A 250 0.97 -2.05 -24.19
N GLY A 251 0.68 -2.74 -23.06
CA GLY A 251 1.09 -4.10 -22.77
C GLY A 251 -0.08 -5.08 -22.65
N GLY A 252 0.13 -6.17 -21.90
CA GLY A 252 -0.94 -7.13 -21.61
C GLY A 252 -1.95 -6.58 -20.61
N CYS A 253 -1.47 -5.90 -19.56
CA CYS A 253 -2.27 -5.22 -18.53
C CYS A 253 -1.64 -3.86 -18.24
N ASP A 254 -2.48 -2.86 -18.16
CA ASP A 254 -2.13 -1.45 -17.94
C ASP A 254 -2.88 -0.87 -16.76
N LEU A 255 -2.36 0.23 -16.22
CA LEU A 255 -3.03 1.04 -15.21
C LEU A 255 -3.95 2.08 -15.84
N TYR A 256 -5.14 2.17 -15.27
CA TYR A 256 -6.20 3.11 -15.64
C TYR A 256 -6.66 3.91 -14.44
N SER A 257 -7.32 5.03 -14.70
CA SER A 257 -8.08 5.77 -13.71
C SER A 257 -9.50 6.03 -14.17
N SER A 258 -10.43 6.12 -13.21
CA SER A 258 -11.80 6.57 -13.43
C SER A 258 -12.22 7.49 -12.31
N ARG A 259 -12.96 8.55 -12.64
CA ARG A 259 -13.48 9.53 -11.67
C ARG A 259 -14.95 9.26 -11.40
N LYS A 260 -15.34 9.38 -10.15
CA LYS A 260 -16.75 9.29 -9.73
C LYS A 260 -17.47 10.60 -10.03
N THR A 261 -18.62 10.50 -10.67
CA THR A 261 -19.49 11.62 -11.03
C THR A 261 -20.89 11.42 -10.48
N VAL A 262 -21.77 12.36 -10.71
CA VAL A 262 -23.20 12.28 -10.35
C VAL A 262 -23.95 11.15 -11.09
N PHE A 263 -23.41 10.69 -12.21
CA PHE A 263 -23.98 9.61 -13.03
C PHE A 263 -23.33 8.26 -12.79
N GLY A 264 -22.43 8.16 -11.80
CA GLY A 264 -21.60 7.00 -11.53
C GLY A 264 -20.14 7.24 -11.89
N TRP A 265 -19.42 6.20 -12.28
CA TRP A 265 -18.03 6.30 -12.69
C TRP A 265 -17.89 6.71 -14.15
N ASP A 266 -16.97 7.62 -14.44
CA ASP A 266 -16.64 8.01 -15.81
C ASP A 266 -15.93 6.89 -16.56
N ARG A 267 -15.88 7.02 -17.90
CA ARG A 267 -15.11 6.11 -18.73
C ARG A 267 -13.65 6.06 -18.27
N PRO A 268 -13.08 4.87 -18.02
CA PRO A 268 -11.69 4.71 -17.65
C PRO A 268 -10.72 5.33 -18.66
N ILE A 269 -9.69 5.97 -18.16
CA ILE A 269 -8.62 6.60 -18.94
C ILE A 269 -7.33 5.84 -18.65
N ASN A 270 -6.63 5.37 -19.69
CA ASN A 270 -5.30 4.79 -19.60
C ASN A 270 -4.31 5.85 -19.08
N LEU A 271 -3.44 5.51 -18.14
CA LEU A 271 -2.48 6.47 -17.55
C LEU A 271 -1.35 6.87 -18.51
N GLY A 272 -1.34 6.32 -19.72
CA GLY A 272 -0.42 6.69 -20.80
C GLY A 272 0.95 6.05 -20.70
N SER A 273 1.76 6.26 -21.75
CA SER A 273 3.04 5.58 -21.98
C SER A 273 4.17 5.95 -21.00
N VAL A 274 3.98 6.93 -20.14
CA VAL A 274 4.94 7.22 -19.05
C VAL A 274 4.81 6.17 -17.95
N ILE A 275 3.57 5.81 -17.62
CA ILE A 275 3.26 4.81 -16.59
C ILE A 275 3.25 3.41 -17.19
N ASN A 276 2.48 3.22 -18.25
CA ASN A 276 2.26 1.92 -18.89
C ASN A 276 3.30 1.67 -19.99
N THR A 277 3.76 0.42 -20.10
CA THR A 277 4.78 0.01 -21.06
C THR A 277 4.31 -1.21 -21.87
N GLU A 278 5.15 -1.75 -22.74
CA GLU A 278 4.89 -3.03 -23.41
C GLU A 278 4.92 -4.25 -22.44
N HIS A 279 5.28 -4.01 -21.19
CA HIS A 279 5.34 -5.01 -20.13
C HIS A 279 4.02 -5.08 -19.34
N TRP A 280 4.07 -5.50 -18.11
CA TRP A 280 2.89 -5.67 -17.24
C TRP A 280 2.94 -4.68 -16.09
N GLU A 281 1.96 -3.80 -16.03
CA GLU A 281 1.75 -2.85 -14.95
C GLU A 281 0.46 -3.17 -14.20
N SER A 282 0.54 -3.27 -12.86
CA SER A 282 -0.60 -3.72 -12.05
C SER A 282 -0.53 -3.24 -10.60
N GLN A 283 -1.58 -3.55 -9.84
CA GLN A 283 -1.70 -3.38 -8.40
C GLN A 283 -1.34 -1.96 -7.93
N PRO A 284 -2.08 -0.95 -8.40
CA PRO A 284 -1.84 0.43 -8.00
C PRO A 284 -2.16 0.67 -6.54
N SER A 285 -1.40 1.57 -5.90
CA SER A 285 -1.69 2.12 -4.57
C SER A 285 -1.33 3.60 -4.58
N ILE A 286 -2.24 4.46 -4.15
CA ILE A 286 -2.09 5.91 -4.22
C ILE A 286 -1.80 6.50 -2.83
N SER A 287 -0.84 7.44 -2.75
CA SER A 287 -0.59 8.21 -1.52
C SER A 287 -1.83 9.01 -1.09
N TYR A 288 -1.89 9.31 0.18
CA TYR A 288 -2.99 10.04 0.78
C TYR A 288 -3.25 11.40 0.11
N ASP A 289 -2.20 12.12 -0.27
CA ASP A 289 -2.29 13.40 -0.98
C ASP A 289 -2.60 13.26 -2.49
N SER A 290 -2.80 12.01 -2.95
CA SER A 290 -3.07 11.64 -4.35
C SER A 290 -1.99 12.06 -5.34
N LYS A 291 -0.74 12.29 -4.87
CA LYS A 291 0.37 12.76 -5.71
C LYS A 291 1.44 11.73 -5.99
N THR A 292 1.45 10.59 -5.29
CA THR A 292 2.41 9.52 -5.53
C THR A 292 1.67 8.22 -5.78
N LEU A 293 1.80 7.68 -6.99
CA LEU A 293 1.25 6.38 -7.39
C LEU A 293 2.34 5.32 -7.23
N TYR A 294 2.09 4.30 -6.41
CA TYR A 294 2.87 3.08 -6.31
C TYR A 294 2.21 2.01 -7.16
N PHE A 295 2.99 1.16 -7.79
CA PHE A 295 2.48 0.06 -8.61
C PHE A 295 3.57 -0.97 -8.86
N ILE A 296 3.21 -2.13 -9.37
CA ILE A 296 4.16 -3.15 -9.77
C ILE A 296 4.37 -3.16 -11.28
N SER A 297 5.59 -3.47 -11.69
CA SER A 297 5.94 -3.68 -13.09
C SER A 297 7.12 -4.64 -13.23
N ASN A 298 7.09 -5.47 -14.27
CA ASN A 298 8.20 -6.32 -14.68
C ASN A 298 9.01 -5.69 -15.84
N ARG A 299 8.97 -4.35 -15.95
CA ARG A 299 9.76 -3.60 -16.94
C ARG A 299 11.27 -3.79 -16.74
N PRO A 300 12.08 -3.68 -17.79
CA PRO A 300 13.53 -3.71 -17.69
C PRO A 300 14.07 -2.71 -16.68
N SER A 301 15.25 -3.00 -16.13
CA SER A 301 15.93 -2.20 -15.11
C SER A 301 15.37 -2.32 -13.68
N GLY A 302 14.54 -3.33 -13.42
CA GLY A 302 14.19 -3.77 -12.07
C GLY A 302 15.29 -4.59 -11.40
N TYR A 303 15.05 -5.04 -10.18
CA TYR A 303 15.95 -5.89 -9.40
C TYR A 303 15.59 -7.37 -9.53
N GLY A 304 14.32 -7.68 -9.76
CA GLY A 304 13.80 -9.04 -9.74
C GLY A 304 12.87 -9.40 -10.90
N GLY A 305 11.81 -10.09 -10.57
CA GLY A 305 10.70 -10.39 -11.47
C GLY A 305 9.80 -9.19 -11.62
N SER A 306 8.79 -9.08 -10.76
CA SER A 306 7.96 -7.88 -10.60
C SER A 306 8.52 -7.05 -9.47
N ASP A 307 8.77 -5.77 -9.71
CA ASP A 307 9.24 -4.82 -8.72
C ASP A 307 8.18 -3.76 -8.41
N ILE A 308 8.28 -3.13 -7.23
CA ILE A 308 7.47 -1.98 -6.85
C ILE A 308 8.13 -0.70 -7.36
N TRP A 309 7.35 0.09 -8.08
CA TRP A 309 7.73 1.38 -8.64
C TRP A 309 6.86 2.49 -8.10
N SER A 310 7.33 3.73 -8.16
CA SER A 310 6.52 4.91 -7.83
C SER A 310 6.64 5.99 -8.88
N SER A 311 5.56 6.73 -9.09
CA SER A 311 5.53 7.92 -9.95
C SER A 311 4.87 9.08 -9.24
N LYS A 312 5.37 10.30 -9.45
CA LYS A 312 4.84 11.53 -8.84
C LYS A 312 4.02 12.32 -9.84
N LEU A 313 2.87 12.79 -9.40
CA LEU A 313 2.03 13.71 -10.14
C LEU A 313 2.72 15.07 -10.26
N GLN A 314 2.89 15.58 -11.48
CA GLN A 314 3.53 16.86 -11.79
C GLN A 314 2.54 18.03 -11.67
N ALA A 315 3.06 19.24 -11.68
CA ALA A 315 2.24 20.46 -11.56
C ALA A 315 1.25 20.66 -12.74
N ASP A 316 1.54 20.07 -13.89
CA ASP A 316 0.66 20.06 -15.08
C ASP A 316 -0.35 18.92 -15.09
N SER A 317 -0.46 18.18 -13.99
CA SER A 317 -1.32 17.00 -13.82
C SER A 317 -0.92 15.78 -14.66
N SER A 318 0.28 15.74 -15.22
CA SER A 318 0.87 14.54 -15.83
C SER A 318 1.61 13.69 -14.78
N TRP A 319 1.72 12.40 -15.01
CA TRP A 319 2.58 11.52 -14.21
C TRP A 319 4.05 11.66 -14.62
N GLY A 320 4.94 11.74 -13.64
CA GLY A 320 6.38 11.73 -13.85
C GLY A 320 6.90 10.33 -14.23
N VAL A 321 8.15 10.27 -14.69
CA VAL A 321 8.82 8.99 -14.99
C VAL A 321 8.88 8.14 -13.72
N PRO A 322 8.44 6.87 -13.78
CA PRO A 322 8.49 5.99 -12.62
C PRO A 322 9.90 5.70 -12.13
N GLU A 323 10.06 5.68 -10.81
CA GLU A 323 11.29 5.33 -10.12
C GLU A 323 11.10 3.99 -9.39
N ASN A 324 12.07 3.08 -9.54
CA ASN A 324 12.10 1.83 -8.78
C ASN A 324 12.36 2.14 -7.29
N LEU A 325 11.67 1.50 -6.36
CA LEU A 325 11.86 1.75 -4.92
C LEU A 325 13.21 1.29 -4.37
N GLY A 326 14.02 0.64 -5.19
CA GLY A 326 15.38 0.26 -4.84
C GLY A 326 15.50 -1.05 -4.06
N PRO A 327 16.74 -1.49 -3.80
CA PRO A 327 17.05 -2.83 -3.27
C PRO A 327 16.73 -2.99 -1.78
N VAL A 328 16.29 -1.95 -1.10
CA VAL A 328 15.77 -2.05 0.28
C VAL A 328 14.39 -2.67 0.28
N VAL A 329 13.54 -2.27 -0.69
CA VAL A 329 12.16 -2.76 -0.84
C VAL A 329 12.12 -3.93 -1.82
N ASN A 330 12.71 -3.76 -3.01
CA ASN A 330 12.66 -4.75 -4.08
C ASN A 330 13.80 -5.78 -3.96
N SER A 331 13.46 -7.03 -4.15
CA SER A 331 14.33 -8.19 -4.04
C SER A 331 14.74 -8.75 -5.43
N ARG A 332 15.37 -9.93 -5.46
CA ARG A 332 15.68 -10.65 -6.70
C ARG A 332 14.49 -11.45 -7.26
N LYS A 333 13.41 -11.54 -6.55
CA LYS A 333 12.21 -12.30 -6.88
C LYS A 333 11.06 -11.34 -7.16
N ASP A 334 9.85 -11.80 -6.97
CA ASP A 334 8.66 -10.96 -7.11
C ASP A 334 8.40 -10.17 -5.82
N ASP A 335 8.21 -8.87 -5.96
CA ASP A 335 7.79 -7.94 -4.92
C ASP A 335 6.49 -7.28 -5.41
N ILE A 336 5.37 -7.58 -4.76
CA ILE A 336 4.03 -7.29 -5.26
C ILE A 336 3.08 -6.73 -4.19
N SER A 337 1.87 -6.40 -4.60
CA SER A 337 0.79 -5.92 -3.72
C SER A 337 1.17 -4.74 -2.83
N PRO A 338 1.78 -3.67 -3.38
CA PRO A 338 2.08 -2.49 -2.58
C PRO A 338 0.78 -1.86 -2.07
N TYR A 339 0.75 -1.55 -0.78
CA TYR A 339 -0.31 -0.77 -0.16
C TYR A 339 0.32 0.32 0.72
N ILE A 340 0.32 1.55 0.21
CA ILE A 340 0.69 2.72 1.01
C ILE A 340 -0.46 3.10 1.93
N HIS A 341 -0.24 3.04 3.23
CA HIS A 341 -1.25 3.46 4.20
C HIS A 341 -1.46 4.98 4.15
N PRO A 342 -2.67 5.49 4.43
CA PRO A 342 -2.96 6.93 4.45
C PRO A 342 -2.16 7.78 5.45
N ASP A 343 -1.28 7.20 6.29
CA ASP A 343 -0.28 7.92 7.06
C ASP A 343 0.89 8.44 6.20
N ASP A 344 0.97 7.98 4.95
CA ASP A 344 2.01 8.28 3.94
C ASP A 344 3.44 7.92 4.39
N GLN A 345 3.55 7.15 5.47
CA GLN A 345 4.81 6.71 6.07
C GLN A 345 4.99 5.20 6.02
N THR A 346 3.90 4.42 5.99
CA THR A 346 3.93 2.96 6.09
C THR A 346 3.50 2.32 4.78
N LEU A 347 4.41 1.57 4.16
CA LEU A 347 4.15 0.76 2.97
C LEU A 347 4.11 -0.72 3.35
N TYR A 348 2.98 -1.39 3.09
CA TYR A 348 2.85 -2.84 3.15
C TYR A 348 3.03 -3.41 1.75
N PHE A 349 3.61 -4.60 1.65
CA PHE A 349 3.80 -5.29 0.37
C PHE A 349 4.08 -6.77 0.60
N ALA A 350 4.06 -7.58 -0.46
CA ALA A 350 4.42 -8.98 -0.40
C ALA A 350 5.71 -9.22 -1.20
N SER A 351 6.61 -10.07 -0.68
CA SER A 351 7.89 -10.41 -1.31
C SER A 351 8.17 -11.90 -1.25
N GLU A 352 8.66 -12.45 -2.38
CA GLU A 352 9.21 -13.82 -2.44
C GLU A 352 10.70 -13.85 -2.11
N GLY A 353 11.40 -12.72 -2.23
CA GLY A 353 12.85 -12.68 -2.19
C GLY A 353 13.46 -12.14 -0.90
N LEU A 354 12.66 -11.76 0.09
CA LEU A 354 13.12 -11.37 1.42
C LEU A 354 13.08 -12.58 2.38
N PRO A 355 13.83 -12.54 3.50
CA PRO A 355 13.77 -13.60 4.53
C PRO A 355 12.38 -13.70 5.15
N GLY A 356 11.67 -14.79 4.89
CA GLY A 356 10.29 -15.03 5.29
C GLY A 356 10.00 -16.46 5.66
N MET A 357 8.77 -16.92 5.45
CA MET A 357 8.35 -18.28 5.85
C MET A 357 8.06 -19.21 4.67
N GLY A 358 7.86 -18.65 3.49
CA GLY A 358 7.43 -19.47 2.37
C GLY A 358 7.71 -18.85 1.01
N LYS A 359 6.66 -18.72 0.24
CA LYS A 359 6.67 -18.12 -1.07
C LYS A 359 6.56 -16.59 -0.94
N LEU A 360 5.36 -16.05 -1.12
CA LEU A 360 5.09 -14.65 -0.87
C LEU A 360 4.74 -14.45 0.60
N ASP A 361 5.49 -13.62 1.27
CA ASP A 361 5.23 -13.19 2.64
C ASP A 361 4.91 -11.71 2.67
N ILE A 362 4.06 -11.27 3.60
CA ILE A 362 3.72 -9.86 3.79
C ILE A 362 4.73 -9.18 4.70
N TYR A 363 5.18 -8.00 4.25
CA TYR A 363 6.11 -7.12 4.95
C TYR A 363 5.51 -5.73 5.08
N PHE A 364 6.06 -4.95 5.99
CA PHE A 364 5.90 -3.50 5.98
C PHE A 364 7.26 -2.81 6.12
N THR A 365 7.34 -1.61 5.59
CA THR A 365 8.46 -0.69 5.80
C THR A 365 7.93 0.69 6.11
N LYS A 366 8.72 1.49 6.83
CA LYS A 366 8.39 2.88 7.16
C LYS A 366 9.39 3.84 6.51
N ARG A 367 8.95 5.08 6.28
CA ARG A 367 9.87 6.14 5.88
C ARG A 367 10.67 6.62 7.07
N GLY A 368 11.99 6.60 6.94
CA GLY A 368 12.90 7.21 7.89
C GLY A 368 12.85 8.74 7.86
N ALA A 369 13.49 9.37 8.82
CA ALA A 369 13.58 10.82 8.92
C ALA A 369 14.26 11.48 7.69
N ASP A 370 15.07 10.73 6.95
CA ASP A 370 15.71 11.13 5.70
C ASP A 370 14.82 10.97 4.45
N GLY A 371 13.60 10.46 4.63
CA GLY A 371 12.62 10.20 3.57
C GLY A 371 12.83 8.88 2.81
N ASN A 372 13.88 8.11 3.14
CA ASN A 372 14.13 6.79 2.55
C ASN A 372 13.32 5.69 3.25
N TRP A 373 13.10 4.57 2.55
CA TRP A 373 12.48 3.40 3.14
C TRP A 373 13.45 2.67 4.08
N GLU A 374 12.99 2.31 5.26
CA GLU A 374 13.72 1.49 6.21
C GLU A 374 13.72 0.01 5.78
N THR A 375 14.55 -0.83 6.43
CA THR A 375 14.57 -2.27 6.18
C THR A 375 13.19 -2.87 6.46
N PRO A 376 12.59 -3.61 5.50
CA PRO A 376 11.28 -4.21 5.68
C PRO A 376 11.23 -5.21 6.84
N VAL A 377 10.11 -5.21 7.54
CA VAL A 377 9.81 -6.11 8.65
C VAL A 377 8.72 -7.09 8.21
N ASN A 378 9.00 -8.40 8.35
CA ASN A 378 8.03 -9.46 8.11
C ASN A 378 6.92 -9.41 9.17
N LEU A 379 5.65 -9.60 8.78
CA LEU A 379 4.53 -9.55 9.72
C LEU A 379 4.51 -10.71 10.72
N GLY A 380 5.30 -11.75 10.49
CA GLY A 380 5.51 -12.86 11.40
C GLY A 380 4.47 -13.98 11.31
N TYR A 381 4.75 -15.08 12.02
CA TYR A 381 3.86 -16.25 12.13
C TYR A 381 2.73 -15.97 13.15
N PRO A 382 1.46 -16.35 12.88
CA PRO A 382 0.96 -17.09 11.73
C PRO A 382 0.28 -16.20 10.66
N ILE A 383 0.57 -14.89 10.59
CA ILE A 383 0.10 -14.05 9.48
C ILE A 383 0.74 -14.54 8.19
N ASN A 384 2.07 -14.74 8.19
CA ASN A 384 2.81 -15.38 7.12
C ASN A 384 3.01 -16.87 7.41
N THR A 385 2.95 -17.70 6.37
CA THR A 385 3.07 -19.17 6.44
C THR A 385 3.98 -19.72 5.33
N GLU A 386 3.96 -21.02 5.09
CA GLU A 386 4.64 -21.63 3.94
C GLU A 386 3.96 -21.37 2.59
N LYS A 387 2.81 -20.70 2.59
CA LYS A 387 1.99 -20.45 1.40
C LYS A 387 2.26 -19.06 0.83
N ASP A 388 1.35 -18.62 -0.04
CA ASP A 388 1.34 -17.27 -0.58
C ASP A 388 0.40 -16.40 0.26
N GLU A 389 0.96 -15.40 0.93
CA GLU A 389 0.21 -14.33 1.57
C GLU A 389 0.49 -13.01 0.86
N SER A 390 -0.57 -12.32 0.45
CA SER A 390 -0.47 -11.06 -0.29
C SER A 390 -1.73 -10.20 -0.13
N SER A 391 -1.79 -9.08 -0.82
CA SER A 391 -3.00 -8.25 -0.93
C SER A 391 -3.49 -7.71 0.42
N LEU A 392 -2.57 -7.38 1.33
CA LEU A 392 -2.93 -6.79 2.61
C LEU A 392 -3.44 -5.37 2.41
N PHE A 393 -4.60 -5.11 2.95
CA PHE A 393 -5.17 -3.78 3.16
C PHE A 393 -5.29 -3.51 4.66
N VAL A 394 -4.94 -2.32 5.11
CA VAL A 394 -5.10 -1.89 6.51
C VAL A 394 -6.04 -0.69 6.52
N ASN A 395 -7.08 -0.74 7.34
CA ASN A 395 -8.03 0.37 7.41
C ASN A 395 -7.41 1.64 8.01
N LEU A 396 -8.07 2.76 7.82
CA LEU A 396 -7.58 4.07 8.20
C LEU A 396 -7.17 4.18 9.67
N SER A 397 -7.85 3.46 10.57
CA SER A 397 -7.50 3.44 11.99
C SER A 397 -6.21 2.67 12.31
N GLY A 398 -5.67 1.93 11.36
CA GLY A 398 -4.52 1.06 11.53
C GLY A 398 -4.81 -0.22 12.33
N ARG A 399 -6.06 -0.45 12.74
CA ARG A 399 -6.42 -1.58 13.62
C ARG A 399 -6.86 -2.82 12.88
N ILE A 400 -7.58 -2.67 11.78
CA ILE A 400 -8.14 -3.80 11.04
C ILE A 400 -7.36 -3.99 9.76
N ALA A 401 -6.83 -5.18 9.59
CA ALA A 401 -6.23 -5.63 8.34
C ALA A 401 -7.17 -6.59 7.62
N MET A 402 -7.21 -6.50 6.29
CA MET A 402 -7.92 -7.41 5.40
C MET A 402 -6.92 -8.02 4.42
N PHE A 403 -7.13 -9.25 4.04
CA PHE A 403 -6.27 -9.98 3.12
C PHE A 403 -7.02 -11.13 2.46
N SER A 404 -6.41 -11.73 1.44
CA SER A 404 -6.97 -12.89 0.76
C SER A 404 -6.17 -14.14 1.13
N SER A 405 -6.86 -15.24 1.40
CA SER A 405 -6.21 -16.49 1.80
C SER A 405 -7.00 -17.73 1.38
N GLN A 406 -6.25 -18.82 1.14
CA GLN A 406 -6.77 -20.17 0.93
C GLN A 406 -6.87 -20.95 2.26
N ALA A 407 -7.35 -20.33 3.31
CA ALA A 407 -7.46 -20.98 4.62
C ALA A 407 -8.44 -22.17 4.60
N ARG A 408 -8.33 -23.08 5.59
CA ARG A 408 -9.14 -24.33 5.68
C ARG A 408 -10.66 -24.16 5.68
N LYS A 409 -11.16 -22.93 5.87
CA LYS A 409 -12.60 -22.59 5.90
C LYS A 409 -13.01 -21.74 4.70
N SER A 410 -12.15 -21.59 3.69
CA SER A 410 -12.51 -20.88 2.46
C SER A 410 -13.57 -21.66 1.70
N LYS A 411 -14.52 -20.94 1.11
CA LYS A 411 -15.54 -21.49 0.20
C LYS A 411 -14.99 -21.71 -1.20
N GLY A 412 -14.25 -20.71 -1.70
CA GLY A 412 -13.55 -20.73 -2.96
C GLY A 412 -12.09 -21.15 -2.81
N ALA A 413 -11.26 -20.76 -3.77
CA ALA A 413 -9.81 -20.92 -3.64
C ALA A 413 -9.24 -19.83 -2.73
N ASN A 414 -9.56 -18.55 -2.98
CA ASN A 414 -9.19 -17.42 -2.12
C ASN A 414 -10.45 -16.74 -1.59
N ASP A 415 -10.56 -16.59 -0.28
CA ASP A 415 -11.58 -15.82 0.41
C ASP A 415 -10.96 -14.58 1.05
N ILE A 416 -11.76 -13.54 1.24
CA ILE A 416 -11.37 -12.35 2.02
C ILE A 416 -11.59 -12.61 3.50
N TYR A 417 -10.56 -12.33 4.28
CA TYR A 417 -10.53 -12.37 5.73
C TYR A 417 -10.18 -11.01 6.30
N TYR A 418 -10.54 -10.78 7.57
CA TYR A 418 -10.05 -9.64 8.34
C TYR A 418 -9.57 -10.08 9.71
N PHE A 419 -8.65 -9.32 10.29
CA PHE A 419 -8.14 -9.54 11.65
C PHE A 419 -7.72 -8.21 12.28
N GLU A 420 -7.61 -8.21 13.61
CA GLU A 420 -7.02 -7.07 14.32
C GLU A 420 -5.51 -7.12 14.18
N LEU A 421 -4.92 -6.08 13.57
CA LEU A 421 -3.48 -5.99 13.35
C LEU A 421 -2.75 -5.77 14.69
N PRO A 422 -1.74 -6.60 15.04
CA PRO A 422 -0.93 -6.41 16.23
C PRO A 422 -0.36 -4.99 16.34
N GLU A 423 -0.32 -4.42 17.55
CA GLU A 423 -0.01 -3.00 17.77
C GLU A 423 1.35 -2.59 17.19
N ASN A 424 2.36 -3.45 17.33
CA ASN A 424 3.71 -3.20 16.81
C ASN A 424 3.84 -3.28 15.28
N LEU A 425 2.79 -3.75 14.59
CA LEU A 425 2.73 -3.84 13.12
C LEU A 425 1.84 -2.74 12.52
N ARG A 426 1.24 -1.87 13.36
CA ARG A 426 0.31 -0.83 12.93
C ARG A 426 1.04 0.36 12.32
N PRO A 427 0.39 1.00 11.34
CA PRO A 427 0.80 2.30 10.83
C PRO A 427 0.50 3.39 11.87
N GLU A 428 0.88 4.62 11.58
CA GLU A 428 0.44 5.77 12.37
C GLU A 428 -1.08 5.97 12.21
N LYS A 429 -1.71 6.34 13.33
CA LYS A 429 -3.17 6.55 13.33
C LYS A 429 -3.55 7.72 12.45
N VAL A 430 -4.43 7.48 11.51
CA VAL A 430 -5.07 8.48 10.66
C VAL A 430 -6.54 8.58 11.03
N ILE A 431 -7.10 9.76 10.97
CA ILE A 431 -8.55 9.97 11.11
C ILE A 431 -9.10 10.61 9.84
N TYR A 432 -10.37 10.45 9.58
CA TYR A 432 -11.02 11.15 8.49
C TYR A 432 -11.94 12.27 9.00
N VAL A 433 -12.03 13.30 8.18
CA VAL A 433 -12.92 14.43 8.39
C VAL A 433 -13.94 14.43 7.27
N LYS A 434 -15.20 14.32 7.64
CA LYS A 434 -16.32 14.47 6.70
C LYS A 434 -16.88 15.88 6.81
N GLY A 435 -17.44 16.38 5.72
CA GLY A 435 -18.18 17.62 5.73
C GLY A 435 -19.04 17.83 4.51
N GLU A 436 -19.84 18.86 4.56
CA GLU A 436 -20.62 19.35 3.43
C GLU A 436 -20.50 20.85 3.28
N VAL A 437 -20.48 21.33 2.05
CA VAL A 437 -20.43 22.75 1.73
C VAL A 437 -21.77 23.16 1.11
N ARG A 438 -22.43 24.13 1.74
CA ARG A 438 -23.74 24.62 1.32
C ARG A 438 -23.77 26.14 1.21
N ASP A 439 -24.65 26.66 0.38
CA ASP A 439 -24.98 28.10 0.38
C ASP A 439 -25.62 28.47 1.74
N LYS A 440 -25.18 29.57 2.34
CA LYS A 440 -25.63 30.02 3.66
C LYS A 440 -27.13 30.32 3.70
N HIS A 441 -27.68 30.80 2.60
CA HIS A 441 -29.08 31.29 2.53
C HIS A 441 -30.03 30.22 2.02
N ASP A 442 -29.81 29.69 0.83
CA ASP A 442 -30.72 28.73 0.18
C ASP A 442 -30.42 27.25 0.48
N LYS A 443 -29.34 26.97 1.26
CA LYS A 443 -28.91 25.64 1.71
C LYS A 443 -28.59 24.65 0.59
N ARG A 444 -28.55 25.07 -0.65
CA ARG A 444 -28.18 24.21 -1.77
C ARG A 444 -26.73 23.72 -1.63
N PRO A 445 -26.43 22.49 -2.02
CA PRO A 445 -25.06 22.00 -2.04
C PRO A 445 -24.19 22.78 -3.02
N LEU A 446 -22.94 22.94 -2.68
CA LEU A 446 -21.98 23.69 -3.48
C LEU A 446 -20.79 22.82 -3.84
N ASN A 447 -20.48 22.72 -5.13
CA ASN A 447 -19.17 22.24 -5.58
C ASN A 447 -18.13 23.31 -5.23
N SER A 448 -17.19 22.97 -4.37
CA SER A 448 -16.21 23.90 -3.80
C SER A 448 -14.86 23.21 -3.66
N LEU A 449 -13.77 23.96 -3.76
CA LEU A 449 -12.44 23.47 -3.47
C LEU A 449 -12.22 23.55 -1.95
N VAL A 450 -11.83 22.44 -1.35
CA VAL A 450 -11.46 22.30 0.06
C VAL A 450 -9.96 22.02 0.13
N ASP A 451 -9.17 22.99 0.58
CA ASP A 451 -7.75 22.83 0.84
C ASP A 451 -7.53 22.63 2.34
N VAL A 452 -6.72 21.65 2.70
CA VAL A 452 -6.23 21.44 4.07
C VAL A 452 -4.77 21.86 4.15
N VAL A 453 -4.49 22.72 5.12
CA VAL A 453 -3.15 23.29 5.34
C VAL A 453 -2.62 22.78 6.68
N ASP A 454 -1.43 22.19 6.71
CA ASP A 454 -0.70 21.89 7.95
C ASP A 454 -0.20 23.23 8.54
N LEU A 455 -0.69 23.59 9.71
CA LEU A 455 -0.36 24.87 10.36
C LEU A 455 1.08 24.95 10.88
N ASN A 456 1.77 23.82 11.01
CA ASN A 456 3.18 23.82 11.43
C ASN A 456 4.12 24.15 10.25
N THR A 457 3.78 23.69 9.05
CA THR A 457 4.62 23.88 7.85
C THR A 457 4.09 24.96 6.91
N GLY A 458 2.83 25.35 7.03
CA GLY A 458 2.14 26.27 6.12
C GLY A 458 1.80 25.66 4.75
N ASN A 459 2.06 24.36 4.53
CA ASN A 459 1.84 23.71 3.25
C ASN A 459 0.42 23.17 3.12
N VAL A 460 -0.12 23.23 1.90
CA VAL A 460 -1.35 22.52 1.54
C VAL A 460 -0.99 21.02 1.47
N VAL A 461 -1.55 20.24 2.40
CA VAL A 461 -1.32 18.80 2.49
C VAL A 461 -2.38 17.99 1.75
N HIS A 462 -3.58 18.56 1.55
CA HIS A 462 -4.64 17.93 0.79
C HIS A 462 -5.50 18.97 0.10
N SER A 463 -6.01 18.64 -1.09
CA SER A 463 -6.92 19.49 -1.87
C SER A 463 -7.97 18.60 -2.53
N ALA A 464 -9.25 18.82 -2.24
CA ALA A 464 -10.36 18.04 -2.79
C ALA A 464 -11.48 18.97 -3.25
N GLU A 465 -12.19 18.56 -4.30
CA GLU A 465 -13.45 19.20 -4.69
C GLU A 465 -14.62 18.47 -4.03
N THR A 466 -15.56 19.24 -3.49
CA THR A 466 -16.82 18.66 -2.97
C THR A 466 -17.68 18.13 -4.11
N PHE A 467 -18.47 17.09 -3.86
CA PHE A 467 -19.41 16.58 -4.85
C PHE A 467 -20.44 17.62 -5.28
N VAL A 468 -20.70 17.68 -6.58
CA VAL A 468 -21.66 18.63 -7.18
C VAL A 468 -23.09 18.37 -6.70
N THR A 469 -23.45 17.12 -6.43
CA THR A 469 -24.81 16.72 -6.05
C THR A 469 -25.19 17.03 -4.63
N ASP A 470 -24.29 16.83 -3.68
CA ASP A 470 -24.60 16.92 -2.26
C ASP A 470 -23.65 17.82 -1.47
N GLY A 471 -22.61 18.36 -2.14
CA GLY A 471 -21.62 19.25 -1.53
C GLY A 471 -20.71 18.59 -0.50
N LYS A 472 -20.72 17.25 -0.41
CA LYS A 472 -19.94 16.52 0.57
C LYS A 472 -18.47 16.43 0.19
N PHE A 473 -17.63 16.28 1.20
CA PHE A 473 -16.23 15.93 1.07
C PHE A 473 -15.80 14.99 2.19
N MET A 474 -14.76 14.21 1.93
CA MET A 474 -14.11 13.36 2.91
C MET A 474 -12.60 13.49 2.73
N ILE A 475 -11.87 13.73 3.81
CA ILE A 475 -10.43 13.96 3.82
C ILE A 475 -9.82 13.17 4.99
N SER A 476 -8.81 12.37 4.74
CA SER A 476 -8.05 11.66 5.76
C SER A 476 -6.88 12.51 6.24
N LEU A 477 -6.60 12.55 7.55
CA LEU A 477 -5.57 13.38 8.15
C LEU A 477 -4.81 12.63 9.24
N PRO A 478 -3.48 12.79 9.35
CA PRO A 478 -2.72 12.26 10.47
C PRO A 478 -3.21 12.81 11.80
N ALA A 479 -3.34 11.94 12.80
CA ALA A 479 -3.75 12.35 14.13
C ALA A 479 -2.66 13.17 14.85
N GLY A 480 -3.06 14.03 15.78
CA GLY A 480 -2.12 14.79 16.63
C GLY A 480 -1.53 16.05 16.01
N LYS A 481 -2.00 16.46 14.82
CA LYS A 481 -1.55 17.69 14.15
C LYS A 481 -2.62 18.75 14.09
N SER A 482 -2.20 20.01 13.86
CA SER A 482 -3.08 21.17 13.70
C SER A 482 -3.21 21.54 12.23
N PHE A 483 -4.44 21.67 11.77
CA PHE A 483 -4.74 21.99 10.37
C PHE A 483 -5.68 23.20 10.25
N ALA A 484 -5.68 23.80 9.07
CA ALA A 484 -6.71 24.75 8.64
C ALA A 484 -7.48 24.19 7.45
N PHE A 485 -8.81 24.24 7.51
CA PHE A 485 -9.67 24.14 6.34
C PHE A 485 -9.77 25.48 5.65
N ASN A 486 -9.58 25.43 4.36
CA ASN A 486 -9.76 26.54 3.47
C ASN A 486 -10.76 26.17 2.37
N VAL A 487 -11.96 26.73 2.39
CA VAL A 487 -12.96 26.44 1.37
C VAL A 487 -13.18 27.64 0.46
N SER A 488 -13.15 27.39 -0.84
CA SER A 488 -13.28 28.44 -1.86
C SER A 488 -14.20 28.02 -3.00
N ARG A 489 -15.01 29.01 -3.46
CA ARG A 489 -15.86 28.89 -4.64
C ARG A 489 -16.00 30.25 -5.31
N GLN A 490 -16.07 30.27 -6.65
CA GLN A 490 -16.27 31.49 -7.40
C GLN A 490 -17.62 32.13 -7.02
N GLY A 491 -17.62 33.44 -6.76
CA GLY A 491 -18.79 34.21 -6.35
C GLY A 491 -19.13 34.14 -4.86
N TYR A 492 -18.33 33.42 -4.07
CA TYR A 492 -18.50 33.30 -2.62
C TYR A 492 -17.27 33.83 -1.87
N LEU A 493 -17.50 34.27 -0.63
CA LEU A 493 -16.44 34.65 0.30
C LEU A 493 -15.59 33.47 0.69
N LEU A 494 -14.36 33.76 1.07
CA LEU A 494 -13.46 32.74 1.63
C LEU A 494 -13.98 32.22 2.96
N TYR A 495 -13.90 30.90 3.15
CA TYR A 495 -14.08 30.26 4.44
C TYR A 495 -12.75 29.70 4.93
N SER A 496 -12.41 30.02 6.18
CA SER A 496 -11.20 29.50 6.82
C SER A 496 -11.51 29.13 8.26
N GLU A 497 -11.13 27.94 8.68
CA GLU A 497 -11.30 27.42 10.05
C GLU A 497 -10.09 26.59 10.42
N ASN A 498 -9.58 26.76 11.65
CA ASN A 498 -8.53 25.91 12.21
C ASN A 498 -9.12 24.81 13.10
N PHE A 499 -8.45 23.68 13.16
CA PHE A 499 -8.83 22.58 14.01
C PHE A 499 -7.62 21.70 14.36
N ILE A 500 -7.72 21.00 15.48
CA ILE A 500 -6.74 20.02 15.91
C ILE A 500 -7.35 18.65 15.72
N VAL A 501 -6.59 17.76 15.09
CA VAL A 501 -6.96 16.36 14.94
C VAL A 501 -6.59 15.63 16.23
N ASP A 502 -7.57 15.47 17.13
CA ASP A 502 -7.35 14.85 18.44
C ASP A 502 -7.10 13.34 18.31
N THR A 503 -6.03 12.85 18.93
CA THR A 503 -5.66 11.42 18.98
C THR A 503 -6.66 10.55 19.76
N THR A 504 -7.43 11.17 20.65
CA THR A 504 -8.42 10.48 21.51
C THR A 504 -9.76 10.28 20.82
N GLN A 505 -10.04 11.03 19.75
CA GLN A 505 -11.28 10.87 19.00
C GLN A 505 -11.25 9.60 18.15
N SER A 506 -12.21 8.73 18.38
CA SER A 506 -12.41 7.49 17.64
C SER A 506 -13.31 7.64 16.41
N ALA A 507 -13.87 8.83 16.19
CA ALA A 507 -14.90 9.05 15.18
C ALA A 507 -14.58 10.26 14.28
N SER A 508 -15.16 10.24 13.08
CA SER A 508 -15.14 11.34 12.12
C SER A 508 -15.74 12.62 12.71
N THR A 509 -14.99 13.71 12.61
CA THR A 509 -15.58 15.04 12.82
C THR A 509 -16.33 15.43 11.56
N VAL A 510 -17.60 15.84 11.71
CA VAL A 510 -18.44 16.33 10.59
C VAL A 510 -18.45 17.85 10.60
N TYR A 511 -18.01 18.46 9.50
CA TYR A 511 -18.00 19.91 9.32
C TYR A 511 -19.10 20.34 8.35
N ASN A 512 -20.03 21.16 8.84
CA ASN A 512 -21.08 21.79 8.03
C ASN A 512 -20.65 23.22 7.67
N ILE A 513 -20.20 23.41 6.44
CA ILE A 513 -19.63 24.67 5.95
C ILE A 513 -20.69 25.45 5.15
N ALA A 514 -21.03 26.65 5.64
CA ALA A 514 -21.96 27.54 4.98
C ALA A 514 -21.23 28.71 4.31
N LEU A 515 -21.11 28.68 2.99
CA LEU A 515 -20.48 29.76 2.23
C LEU A 515 -21.47 30.90 1.99
N GLU A 516 -20.97 32.10 2.12
CA GLU A 516 -21.73 33.35 1.88
C GLU A 516 -21.34 33.96 0.54
N LYS A 517 -22.34 34.38 -0.25
CA LYS A 517 -22.09 35.09 -1.52
C LYS A 517 -21.39 36.41 -1.25
N ILE A 518 -20.52 36.79 -2.16
CA ILE A 518 -19.84 38.08 -2.09
C ILE A 518 -20.88 39.19 -2.24
N GLN A 519 -20.96 40.10 -1.26
CA GLN A 519 -21.84 41.27 -1.25
C GLN A 519 -21.08 42.49 -0.72
N LEU A 520 -21.54 43.67 -1.09
CA LEU A 520 -20.99 44.89 -0.54
C LEU A 520 -21.23 44.95 0.97
N GLY A 521 -20.18 45.25 1.72
CA GLY A 521 -20.22 45.27 3.19
C GLY A 521 -19.98 43.93 3.88
N SER A 522 -19.86 42.82 3.14
CA SER A 522 -19.54 41.52 3.71
C SER A 522 -18.19 41.54 4.45
N GLU A 523 -18.14 40.91 5.60
CA GLU A 523 -16.94 40.79 6.46
C GLU A 523 -16.54 39.36 6.64
N VAL A 524 -15.21 39.09 6.63
CA VAL A 524 -14.63 37.74 6.85
C VAL A 524 -13.52 37.85 7.85
N VAL A 525 -13.63 37.08 8.92
CA VAL A 525 -12.55 36.91 9.91
C VAL A 525 -11.49 35.98 9.36
N LEU A 526 -10.23 36.42 9.36
CA LEU A 526 -9.07 35.64 8.95
C LEU A 526 -8.54 34.86 10.17
N LYS A 527 -9.04 33.64 10.38
CA LYS A 527 -8.79 32.86 11.59
C LYS A 527 -7.34 32.36 11.71
N ASN A 528 -6.61 32.28 10.59
CA ASN A 528 -5.26 31.75 10.53
C ASN A 528 -4.20 32.85 10.29
N ILE A 529 -4.45 34.05 10.77
CA ILE A 529 -3.46 35.12 10.87
C ILE A 529 -2.97 35.22 12.31
N PHE A 530 -1.72 34.88 12.50
CA PHE A 530 -1.07 34.82 13.80
C PHE A 530 0.02 35.87 13.92
N TYR A 531 0.13 36.50 15.08
CA TYR A 531 1.15 37.50 15.38
C TYR A 531 1.98 37.03 16.58
N GLN A 532 3.23 37.43 16.62
CA GLN A 532 4.03 37.28 17.83
C GLN A 532 3.36 38.04 19.01
N SER A 533 3.59 37.55 20.22
CA SER A 533 2.97 38.11 21.43
C SER A 533 3.25 39.62 21.57
N ASN A 534 2.21 40.39 21.78
CA ASN A 534 2.28 41.88 21.88
C ASN A 534 2.98 42.58 20.70
N ALA A 535 3.02 41.96 19.52
CA ALA A 535 3.66 42.45 18.33
C ALA A 535 2.67 42.51 17.16
N PHE A 536 3.14 43.10 16.05
CA PHE A 536 2.47 43.10 14.77
C PHE A 536 3.22 42.29 13.69
N THR A 537 4.31 41.61 14.08
CA THR A 537 5.07 40.73 13.20
C THR A 537 4.27 39.44 12.99
N LEU A 538 4.02 39.10 11.72
CA LEU A 538 3.35 37.86 11.34
C LEU A 538 4.22 36.64 11.61
N GLU A 539 3.60 35.58 12.10
CA GLU A 539 4.24 34.28 12.20
C GLU A 539 4.18 33.54 10.85
N GLU A 540 5.18 32.70 10.57
CA GLU A 540 5.32 31.96 9.31
C GLU A 540 4.07 31.13 8.96
N ARG A 541 3.42 30.55 9.96
CA ARG A 541 2.17 29.78 9.81
C ARG A 541 0.98 30.60 9.27
N SER A 542 1.09 31.94 9.17
CA SER A 542 0.09 32.80 8.54
C SER A 542 0.21 32.86 7.01
N THR A 543 1.32 32.36 6.45
CA THR A 543 1.64 32.51 5.01
C THR A 543 0.56 31.89 4.12
N ALA A 544 0.07 30.71 4.45
CA ALA A 544 -0.96 30.02 3.67
C ALA A 544 -2.28 30.80 3.59
N GLU A 545 -2.71 31.41 4.69
CA GLU A 545 -3.92 32.25 4.73
C GLU A 545 -3.76 33.53 3.88
N LEU A 546 -2.57 34.15 3.97
CA LEU A 546 -2.25 35.35 3.19
C LEU A 546 -2.18 35.05 1.69
N GLU A 547 -1.55 33.99 1.28
CA GLU A 547 -1.49 33.58 -0.14
C GLU A 547 -2.87 33.28 -0.70
N LYS A 548 -3.72 32.65 0.10
CA LYS A 548 -5.10 32.38 -0.28
C LYS A 548 -5.93 33.65 -0.45
N LEU A 549 -5.84 34.56 0.51
CA LEU A 549 -6.51 35.86 0.38
C LEU A 549 -5.99 36.64 -0.83
N ALA A 550 -4.67 36.59 -1.06
CA ALA A 550 -4.08 37.21 -2.25
C ALA A 550 -4.59 36.58 -3.56
N ARG A 551 -4.70 35.26 -3.62
CA ARG A 551 -5.28 34.54 -4.77
C ARG A 551 -6.74 34.91 -5.00
N PHE A 552 -7.53 35.01 -3.92
CA PHE A 552 -8.92 35.43 -3.96
C PHE A 552 -9.06 36.86 -4.53
N LEU A 553 -8.27 37.82 -4.05
CA LEU A 553 -8.30 39.20 -4.53
C LEU A 553 -7.82 39.32 -5.97
N ARG A 554 -6.80 38.59 -6.39
CA ARG A 554 -6.36 38.57 -7.80
C ARG A 554 -7.42 38.01 -8.75
N LYS A 555 -8.22 37.01 -8.29
CA LYS A 555 -9.36 36.48 -9.06
C LYS A 555 -10.55 37.46 -9.13
N ASN A 556 -10.59 38.48 -8.28
CA ASN A 556 -11.63 39.50 -8.22
C ASN A 556 -11.01 40.92 -8.38
N PRO A 557 -10.45 41.28 -9.56
CA PRO A 557 -9.59 42.46 -9.74
C PRO A 557 -10.28 43.81 -9.53
N ASN A 558 -11.60 43.85 -9.56
CA ASN A 558 -12.40 45.07 -9.30
C ASN A 558 -12.80 45.25 -7.83
N MET A 559 -12.64 44.18 -7.03
CA MET A 559 -12.99 44.20 -5.61
C MET A 559 -12.00 45.07 -4.83
N VAL A 560 -12.55 45.89 -3.94
CA VAL A 560 -11.76 46.64 -2.95
C VAL A 560 -12.14 46.15 -1.56
N VAL A 561 -11.14 45.83 -0.76
CA VAL A 561 -11.35 45.39 0.63
C VAL A 561 -10.59 46.26 1.62
N GLU A 562 -11.18 46.42 2.80
CA GLU A 562 -10.51 47.01 3.96
C GLU A 562 -10.03 45.91 4.87
N ILE A 563 -8.71 45.85 5.14
CA ILE A 563 -8.11 44.99 6.17
C ILE A 563 -8.30 45.69 7.52
N GLN A 564 -9.00 45.03 8.42
CA GLN A 564 -9.38 45.56 9.73
C GLN A 564 -8.65 44.80 10.85
N GLY A 565 -7.97 45.56 11.72
CA GLY A 565 -7.33 45.01 12.93
C GLY A 565 -8.17 45.37 14.18
N HIS A 566 -8.30 44.37 15.06
CA HIS A 566 -9.04 44.54 16.33
C HIS A 566 -8.22 43.97 17.49
N THR A 567 -8.46 44.52 18.71
CA THR A 567 -7.88 44.02 19.97
C THR A 567 -9.02 43.69 20.95
N ASP A 568 -8.66 43.06 22.06
CA ASP A 568 -9.48 43.04 23.26
C ASP A 568 -9.39 44.39 24.01
N ASN A 569 -10.01 44.46 25.18
CA ASN A 569 -10.05 45.65 26.02
C ASN A 569 -8.85 45.76 27.00
N ILE A 570 -7.86 44.90 26.91
CA ILE A 570 -6.67 44.95 27.77
C ILE A 570 -5.69 45.97 27.21
N GLY A 571 -5.26 46.91 28.03
CA GLY A 571 -4.36 48.00 27.66
C GLY A 571 -5.06 49.35 27.46
N SER A 572 -4.29 50.39 27.11
CA SER A 572 -4.88 51.72 26.84
C SER A 572 -5.54 51.76 25.45
N LYS A 573 -6.60 52.58 25.32
CA LYS A 573 -7.30 52.74 24.03
C LYS A 573 -6.35 53.22 22.92
N SER A 574 -5.40 54.11 23.24
CA SER A 574 -4.40 54.59 22.28
C SER A 574 -3.47 53.48 21.83
N TYR A 575 -2.97 52.67 22.76
CA TYR A 575 -2.12 51.51 22.47
C TYR A 575 -2.85 50.49 21.60
N ASN A 576 -4.09 50.13 21.99
CA ASN A 576 -4.91 49.18 21.24
C ASN A 576 -5.20 49.64 19.81
N LYS A 577 -5.45 50.94 19.65
CA LYS A 577 -5.67 51.55 18.34
C LYS A 577 -4.42 51.47 17.47
N GLU A 578 -3.25 51.78 18.01
CA GLU A 578 -1.99 51.75 17.28
C GLU A 578 -1.57 50.29 16.96
N LEU A 579 -1.67 49.34 17.93
CA LEU A 579 -1.37 47.94 17.72
C LEU A 579 -2.24 47.32 16.62
N SER A 580 -3.56 47.58 16.66
CA SER A 580 -4.50 47.07 15.65
C SER A 580 -4.25 47.67 14.28
N HIS A 581 -3.89 48.94 14.20
CA HIS A 581 -3.51 49.61 12.95
C HIS A 581 -2.23 49.02 12.36
N SER A 582 -1.20 48.79 13.18
CA SER A 582 0.07 48.18 12.75
C SER A 582 -0.13 46.75 12.27
N ARG A 583 -0.99 45.97 12.93
CA ARG A 583 -1.36 44.60 12.48
C ARG A 583 -2.06 44.59 11.14
N ALA A 584 -3.07 45.45 10.94
CA ALA A 584 -3.76 45.59 9.67
C ALA A 584 -2.81 46.04 8.54
N LYS A 585 -1.86 46.95 8.84
CA LYS A 585 -0.84 47.41 7.92
C LYS A 585 0.10 46.28 7.51
N THR A 586 0.54 45.44 8.44
CA THR A 586 1.44 44.30 8.14
C THR A 586 0.76 43.30 7.18
N VAL A 587 -0.54 43.01 7.37
CA VAL A 587 -1.30 42.14 6.46
C VAL A 587 -1.45 42.78 5.08
N TYR A 588 -1.79 44.09 5.02
CA TYR A 588 -1.83 44.86 3.79
C TYR A 588 -0.51 44.77 3.00
N GLU A 589 0.61 45.04 3.66
CA GLU A 589 1.94 44.97 3.05
C GLU A 589 2.28 43.56 2.56
N ALA A 590 1.91 42.52 3.31
CA ALA A 590 2.09 41.15 2.90
C ALA A 590 1.29 40.79 1.64
N LEU A 591 0.04 41.25 1.53
CA LEU A 591 -0.79 41.06 0.34
C LEU A 591 -0.23 41.77 -0.89
N ILE A 592 0.32 43.00 -0.73
CA ILE A 592 1.02 43.70 -1.83
C ILE A 592 2.24 42.89 -2.30
N ARG A 593 3.06 42.37 -1.37
CA ARG A 593 4.21 41.50 -1.73
C ARG A 593 3.75 40.24 -2.46
N SER A 594 2.56 39.73 -2.15
CA SER A 594 1.94 38.56 -2.83
C SER A 594 1.24 38.93 -4.16
N GLY A 595 1.45 40.16 -4.67
CA GLY A 595 0.98 40.58 -6.00
C GLY A 595 -0.47 41.10 -6.06
N VAL A 596 -1.09 41.42 -4.92
CA VAL A 596 -2.39 42.14 -4.90
C VAL A 596 -2.17 43.59 -5.25
N GLN A 597 -3.04 44.19 -6.09
CA GLN A 597 -2.89 45.56 -6.52
C GLN A 597 -3.24 46.54 -5.40
N VAL A 598 -2.42 47.56 -5.20
CA VAL A 598 -2.63 48.61 -4.15
C VAL A 598 -4.04 49.17 -4.16
N ARG A 599 -4.62 49.39 -5.35
CA ARG A 599 -5.99 49.92 -5.51
C ARG A 599 -7.10 49.01 -4.94
N GLN A 600 -6.81 47.73 -4.69
CA GLN A 600 -7.77 46.79 -4.12
C GLN A 600 -7.78 46.78 -2.60
N LEU A 601 -6.84 47.47 -1.96
CA LEU A 601 -6.60 47.33 -0.53
C LEU A 601 -6.61 48.70 0.17
N VAL A 602 -7.32 48.77 1.28
CA VAL A 602 -7.13 49.77 2.34
C VAL A 602 -6.97 49.06 3.67
N PHE A 603 -6.48 49.72 4.69
CA PHE A 603 -6.31 49.11 6.01
C PHE A 603 -6.66 50.10 7.13
N GLN A 604 -7.23 49.57 8.23
CA GLN A 604 -7.63 50.35 9.39
C GLN A 604 -7.55 49.53 10.69
N GLY A 605 -7.02 50.14 11.75
CA GLY A 605 -7.13 49.58 13.08
C GLY A 605 -8.33 50.14 13.82
N TYR A 606 -9.06 49.32 14.51
CA TYR A 606 -10.24 49.69 15.30
C TYR A 606 -10.04 49.60 16.81
N GLY A 607 -8.90 49.01 17.27
CA GLY A 607 -8.67 48.77 18.68
C GLY A 607 -9.75 47.87 19.26
N ASP A 608 -10.23 48.19 20.44
CA ASP A 608 -11.28 47.50 21.20
C ASP A 608 -12.72 48.06 20.93
N THR A 609 -12.88 48.97 19.97
CA THR A 609 -14.16 49.68 19.75
C THR A 609 -15.24 48.84 19.07
N GLN A 610 -14.89 47.71 18.47
CA GLN A 610 -15.80 46.82 17.74
C GLN A 610 -15.66 45.38 18.25
N ALA A 611 -16.01 45.18 19.54
CA ALA A 611 -16.00 43.85 20.13
C ALA A 611 -17.11 42.98 19.54
N MET A 612 -16.77 41.72 19.21
CA MET A 612 -17.71 40.69 18.73
C MET A 612 -18.17 39.76 19.86
N ALA A 613 -17.43 39.72 20.97
CA ALA A 613 -17.70 38.85 22.12
C ALA A 613 -17.44 39.59 23.42
N ASP A 614 -17.88 39.01 24.55
CA ASP A 614 -17.72 39.60 25.87
C ASP A 614 -16.24 39.60 26.30
N ASN A 615 -15.70 40.77 26.54
CA ASN A 615 -14.33 40.96 26.99
C ASN A 615 -14.09 40.54 28.45
N SER A 616 -15.12 40.21 29.23
CA SER A 616 -14.97 39.74 30.61
C SER A 616 -14.34 38.35 30.68
N THR A 617 -14.48 37.55 29.64
CA THR A 617 -13.93 36.17 29.55
C THR A 617 -12.69 36.10 28.65
N GLU A 618 -11.74 35.21 28.93
CA GLU A 618 -10.60 35.02 28.03
C GLU A 618 -11.02 34.51 26.65
N ALA A 619 -12.01 33.62 26.59
CA ALA A 619 -12.57 33.15 25.33
C ALA A 619 -13.13 34.29 24.48
N GLY A 620 -13.87 35.22 25.10
CA GLY A 620 -14.39 36.39 24.40
C GLY A 620 -13.29 37.36 23.97
N ARG A 621 -12.30 37.60 24.80
CA ARG A 621 -11.11 38.40 24.43
C ARG A 621 -10.36 37.79 23.25
N ALA A 622 -10.19 36.46 23.22
CA ALA A 622 -9.55 35.77 22.11
C ALA A 622 -10.30 35.98 20.77
N ILE A 623 -11.64 36.00 20.80
CA ILE A 623 -12.47 36.32 19.62
C ILE A 623 -12.28 37.75 19.18
N ASN A 624 -12.13 38.69 20.11
CA ASN A 624 -11.95 40.09 19.83
C ASN A 624 -10.57 40.44 19.27
N ARG A 625 -9.52 39.70 19.63
CA ARG A 625 -8.16 39.79 19.04
C ARG A 625 -8.14 39.18 17.64
N ARG A 626 -8.66 39.87 16.65
CA ARG A 626 -8.83 39.35 15.30
C ARG A 626 -8.33 40.31 14.22
N THR A 627 -8.03 39.71 13.06
CA THR A 627 -7.92 40.43 11.78
C THR A 627 -9.04 39.95 10.87
N GLN A 628 -9.70 40.90 10.19
CA GLN A 628 -10.76 40.58 9.24
C GLN A 628 -10.63 41.49 8.00
N PHE A 629 -11.31 41.14 6.91
CA PHE A 629 -11.49 42.07 5.81
C PHE A 629 -12.97 42.35 5.57
N LYS A 630 -13.23 43.56 5.06
CA LYS A 630 -14.58 44.05 4.67
C LYS A 630 -14.59 44.41 3.20
N VAL A 631 -15.60 43.99 2.46
CA VAL A 631 -15.78 44.31 1.05
C VAL A 631 -16.34 45.73 0.93
N LEU A 632 -15.54 46.63 0.34
CA LEU A 632 -15.93 48.02 0.15
C LEU A 632 -16.46 48.31 -1.25
N LYS A 633 -16.05 47.50 -2.25
CA LYS A 633 -16.46 47.63 -3.66
C LYS A 633 -16.38 46.25 -4.33
N LEU A 634 -17.25 46.03 -5.31
CA LEU A 634 -17.30 44.86 -6.17
C LEU A 634 -16.89 45.20 -7.60
#